data_94742cf0b00fbb0b239f27602af5a6df
#
_entry.id   94742cf0b00fbb0b239f27602af5a6df
#
_cell.length_a   1.000
_cell.length_b   1.000
_cell.length_c   1.000
_cell.angle_alpha   90.00
_cell.angle_beta   90.00
_cell.angle_gamma   90.00
#
_symmetry.space_group_name_H-M   'P 1'
#
loop_
_entity.id
_entity.type
_entity.pdbx_description
1 polymer ?
#
loop_
_entity_poly.entity_id
_entity_poly.type
_entity_poly.pdbx_seq_one_letter_code
_entity_poly.pdbx_strand_id
1 'polypeptide(L)'
;GEAYDILRSGLGMDAEEIGDVFAEWNKGDLDSYLIEITAEILHHKDAETGKPFVDVVVDHAGMKGTGTWTVQTGLECGSPVAAIGEAVFARALSSHGELREDAQKEGLAGPNKTIDLAGEDKAAFVEDVRKALFASKVVAYAQGLNEIQDGAKEYGWDINLSEVARIWRGGCIIRAQFLLDRITEAFRGDNPPASLLFDPYFEKIIGESQDAWRRVIVRAVEAGIPTPVFSSSLAYYDGLRSKRLPTALTQSQRDFFGAHTYGRVDKPGVFHTLWAEEGKPEIEA
;
A
#
# COMPACT_ATOMS: atom_id res chain seq x y z
N GLY A 1 -2.85 -10.57 2.98
CA GLY A 1 -4.08 -11.05 2.32
C GLY A 1 -3.93 -11.12 0.80
N GLU A 2 -3.43 -10.06 0.17
CA GLU A 2 -3.21 -10.02 -1.29
C GLU A 2 -2.17 -11.06 -1.74
N ALA A 3 -1.04 -11.16 -1.05
CA ALA A 3 -0.05 -12.19 -1.33
C ALA A 3 -0.64 -13.60 -1.17
N TYR A 4 -1.43 -13.81 -0.12
CA TYR A 4 -2.14 -15.07 0.09
C TYR A 4 -3.11 -15.39 -1.07
N ASP A 5 -3.94 -14.43 -1.51
CA ASP A 5 -4.91 -14.68 -2.61
C ASP A 5 -4.19 -14.96 -3.95
N ILE A 6 -3.08 -14.29 -4.23
CA ILE A 6 -2.24 -14.58 -5.40
C ILE A 6 -1.71 -16.02 -5.36
N LEU A 7 -1.19 -16.47 -4.21
CA LEU A 7 -0.65 -17.82 -4.07
C LEU A 7 -1.77 -18.86 -4.04
N ARG A 8 -2.87 -18.60 -3.31
CA ARG A 8 -4.00 -19.52 -3.14
C ARG A 8 -4.83 -19.65 -4.42
N SER A 9 -5.43 -18.55 -4.85
CA SER A 9 -6.34 -18.52 -6.01
C SER A 9 -5.56 -18.47 -7.32
N GLY A 10 -4.52 -17.66 -7.39
CA GLY A 10 -3.73 -17.45 -8.60
C GLY A 10 -2.92 -18.67 -8.99
N LEU A 11 -2.16 -19.24 -8.07
CA LEU A 11 -1.25 -20.38 -8.33
C LEU A 11 -1.81 -21.73 -7.90
N GLY A 12 -3.00 -21.78 -7.28
CA GLY A 12 -3.62 -23.00 -6.83
C GLY A 12 -2.88 -23.73 -5.70
N MET A 13 -2.07 -23.00 -4.92
CA MET A 13 -1.37 -23.58 -3.76
C MET A 13 -2.33 -23.88 -2.61
N ASP A 14 -2.08 -24.94 -1.87
CA ASP A 14 -2.85 -25.22 -0.66
C ASP A 14 -2.37 -24.37 0.54
N ALA A 15 -3.12 -24.40 1.64
CA ALA A 15 -2.81 -23.59 2.81
C ALA A 15 -1.46 -23.96 3.46
N GLU A 16 -1.11 -25.24 3.51
CA GLU A 16 0.12 -25.74 4.11
C GLU A 16 1.34 -25.33 3.27
N GLU A 17 1.26 -25.46 1.93
CA GLU A 17 2.28 -24.98 1.01
C GLU A 17 2.53 -23.46 1.15
N ILE A 18 1.46 -22.67 1.29
CA ILE A 18 1.58 -21.21 1.51
C ILE A 18 2.15 -20.93 2.90
N GLY A 19 1.79 -21.73 3.91
CA GLY A 19 2.37 -21.66 5.25
C GLY A 19 3.88 -21.83 5.22
N ASP A 20 4.39 -22.78 4.46
CA ASP A 20 5.83 -23.01 4.25
C ASP A 20 6.51 -21.81 3.58
N VAL A 21 5.86 -21.21 2.58
CA VAL A 21 6.36 -19.99 1.92
C VAL A 21 6.47 -18.83 2.90
N PHE A 22 5.45 -18.56 3.71
CA PHE A 22 5.49 -17.50 4.73
C PHE A 22 6.52 -17.80 5.83
N ALA A 23 6.68 -19.05 6.25
CA ALA A 23 7.70 -19.46 7.20
C ALA A 23 9.13 -19.21 6.66
N GLU A 24 9.35 -19.45 5.35
CA GLU A 24 10.63 -19.14 4.72
C GLU A 24 10.85 -17.62 4.60
N TRP A 25 9.84 -16.86 4.21
CA TRP A 25 9.92 -15.40 4.14
C TRP A 25 10.21 -14.75 5.50
N ASN A 26 9.75 -15.37 6.58
CA ASN A 26 10.00 -14.89 7.96
C ASN A 26 11.46 -15.05 8.41
N LYS A 27 12.30 -15.74 7.66
CA LYS A 27 13.75 -15.84 7.93
C LYS A 27 14.56 -14.70 7.30
N GLY A 28 13.93 -13.84 6.48
CA GLY A 28 14.57 -12.77 5.73
C GLY A 28 13.99 -11.38 6.04
N ASP A 29 13.96 -10.53 5.01
CA ASP A 29 13.54 -9.12 5.10
C ASP A 29 12.09 -8.92 5.58
N LEU A 30 11.24 -9.93 5.41
CA LEU A 30 9.85 -9.93 5.86
C LEU A 30 9.68 -10.37 7.32
N ASP A 31 10.78 -10.72 8.03
CA ASP A 31 10.71 -11.09 9.45
C ASP A 31 9.81 -10.13 10.23
N SER A 32 8.74 -10.67 10.79
CA SER A 32 7.79 -9.93 11.61
C SER A 32 6.80 -10.85 12.28
N TYR A 33 6.24 -10.40 13.39
CA TYR A 33 5.18 -11.12 14.08
C TYR A 33 4.00 -11.47 13.17
N LEU A 34 3.57 -10.57 12.28
CA LEU A 34 2.44 -10.85 11.37
C LEU A 34 2.78 -11.92 10.33
N ILE A 35 3.99 -12.00 9.83
CA ILE A 35 4.42 -13.07 8.91
C ILE A 35 4.54 -14.39 9.66
N GLU A 36 5.10 -14.39 10.89
CA GLU A 36 5.19 -15.57 11.76
C GLU A 36 3.81 -16.19 12.00
N ILE A 37 2.85 -15.39 12.52
CA ILE A 37 1.50 -15.93 12.80
C ILE A 37 0.73 -16.29 11.52
N THR A 38 1.05 -15.70 10.38
CA THR A 38 0.45 -16.11 9.10
C THR A 38 0.86 -17.54 8.76
N ALA A 39 2.14 -17.87 8.89
CA ALA A 39 2.60 -19.25 8.69
C ALA A 39 1.94 -20.24 9.67
N GLU A 40 1.85 -19.87 10.94
CA GLU A 40 1.21 -20.70 11.98
C GLU A 40 -0.27 -20.94 11.68
N ILE A 41 -1.02 -19.88 11.33
CA ILE A 41 -2.45 -19.97 10.98
C ILE A 41 -2.66 -20.88 9.77
N LEU A 42 -1.82 -20.78 8.75
CA LEU A 42 -1.94 -21.56 7.52
C LEU A 42 -1.62 -23.05 7.71
N HIS A 43 -0.76 -23.41 8.66
CA HIS A 43 -0.50 -24.79 9.05
C HIS A 43 -1.55 -25.35 10.02
N HIS A 44 -2.35 -24.49 10.67
CA HIS A 44 -3.33 -24.93 11.64
C HIS A 44 -4.54 -25.58 10.95
N LYS A 45 -4.93 -26.77 11.46
CA LYS A 45 -6.13 -27.51 11.03
C LYS A 45 -7.21 -27.36 12.08
N ASP A 46 -8.41 -27.05 11.63
CA ASP A 46 -9.58 -27.01 12.50
C ASP A 46 -9.88 -28.40 13.12
N ALA A 47 -10.03 -28.42 14.42
CA ALA A 47 -10.18 -29.68 15.16
C ALA A 47 -11.51 -30.43 14.88
N GLU A 48 -12.55 -29.71 14.45
CA GLU A 48 -13.87 -30.33 14.20
C GLU A 48 -13.96 -30.88 12.78
N THR A 49 -13.44 -30.12 11.78
CA THR A 49 -13.60 -30.45 10.36
C THR A 49 -12.38 -31.11 9.74
N GLY A 50 -11.21 -30.98 10.36
CA GLY A 50 -9.91 -31.40 9.82
C GLY A 50 -9.41 -30.57 8.64
N LYS A 51 -10.14 -29.52 8.24
CA LYS A 51 -9.76 -28.61 7.16
C LYS A 51 -8.72 -27.58 7.63
N PRO A 52 -7.99 -26.93 6.71
CA PRO A 52 -7.20 -25.76 7.06
C PRO A 52 -8.07 -24.73 7.80
N PHE A 53 -7.59 -24.20 8.90
CA PHE A 53 -8.36 -23.26 9.74
C PHE A 53 -8.84 -22.05 8.95
N VAL A 54 -7.99 -21.51 8.06
CA VAL A 54 -8.32 -20.37 7.20
C VAL A 54 -9.52 -20.62 6.28
N ASP A 55 -9.79 -21.88 5.93
CA ASP A 55 -10.91 -22.27 5.04
C ASP A 55 -12.26 -22.41 5.80
N VAL A 56 -12.26 -22.38 7.13
CA VAL A 56 -13.48 -22.41 7.96
C VAL A 56 -13.81 -21.07 8.58
N VAL A 57 -12.91 -20.08 8.47
CA VAL A 57 -13.11 -18.72 8.95
C VAL A 57 -13.87 -17.90 7.92
N VAL A 58 -14.87 -17.14 8.36
CA VAL A 58 -15.60 -16.20 7.48
C VAL A 58 -14.67 -15.08 7.02
N ASP A 59 -14.74 -14.74 5.74
CA ASP A 59 -13.91 -13.71 5.08
C ASP A 59 -14.29 -12.26 5.42
N HIS A 60 -14.68 -12.02 6.65
CA HIS A 60 -15.06 -10.71 7.19
C HIS A 60 -14.00 -10.19 8.17
N ALA A 61 -13.23 -9.18 7.75
CA ALA A 61 -12.20 -8.56 8.58
C ALA A 61 -12.72 -7.34 9.34
N GLY A 62 -13.12 -7.52 10.61
CA GLY A 62 -13.62 -6.45 11.47
C GLY A 62 -12.58 -5.35 11.72
N MET A 63 -13.04 -4.13 12.03
CA MET A 63 -12.21 -2.96 12.33
C MET A 63 -12.53 -2.37 13.69
N LYS A 64 -11.50 -1.85 14.41
CA LYS A 64 -11.66 -1.17 15.72
C LYS A 64 -11.50 0.35 15.65
N GLY A 65 -11.24 0.91 14.46
CA GLY A 65 -11.22 2.35 14.22
C GLY A 65 -9.86 3.00 13.98
N THR A 66 -8.73 2.42 14.43
CA THR A 66 -7.40 3.03 14.27
C THR A 66 -7.01 3.28 12.82
N GLY A 67 -7.31 2.33 11.91
CA GLY A 67 -7.10 2.52 10.48
C GLY A 67 -7.97 3.64 9.90
N THR A 68 -9.23 3.75 10.34
CA THR A 68 -10.14 4.83 9.95
C THR A 68 -9.58 6.18 10.40
N TRP A 69 -9.09 6.28 11.63
CA TRP A 69 -8.49 7.52 12.14
C TRP A 69 -7.25 7.93 11.34
N THR A 70 -6.39 6.98 11.00
CA THR A 70 -5.22 7.24 10.13
C THR A 70 -5.67 7.84 8.79
N VAL A 71 -6.67 7.28 8.13
CA VAL A 71 -7.17 7.83 6.86
C VAL A 71 -7.79 9.22 7.04
N GLN A 72 -8.57 9.44 8.09
CA GLN A 72 -9.17 10.73 8.39
C GLN A 72 -8.10 11.81 8.66
N THR A 73 -7.12 11.50 9.52
CA THR A 73 -6.00 12.41 9.80
C THR A 73 -5.15 12.67 8.56
N GLY A 74 -4.90 11.65 7.76
CA GLY A 74 -4.20 11.80 6.48
C GLY A 74 -4.89 12.80 5.55
N LEU A 75 -6.23 12.77 5.46
CA LEU A 75 -7.01 13.75 4.69
C LEU A 75 -6.95 15.15 5.31
N GLU A 76 -7.05 15.27 6.62
CA GLU A 76 -6.99 16.55 7.36
C GLU A 76 -5.61 17.22 7.21
N CYS A 77 -4.53 16.45 7.34
CA CYS A 77 -3.16 16.94 7.21
C CYS A 77 -2.66 17.02 5.75
N GLY A 78 -3.45 16.53 4.77
CA GLY A 78 -3.02 16.45 3.38
C GLY A 78 -1.95 15.38 3.10
N SER A 79 -1.80 14.38 3.97
CA SER A 79 -0.85 13.27 3.83
C SER A 79 -1.41 12.17 2.93
N PRO A 80 -0.70 11.78 1.85
CA PRO A 80 -1.18 10.74 0.94
C PRO A 80 -0.96 9.32 1.50
N VAL A 81 -1.88 8.82 2.30
CA VAL A 81 -1.85 7.49 2.94
C VAL A 81 -2.61 6.42 2.12
N ALA A 82 -2.43 6.42 0.81
CA ALA A 82 -3.20 5.60 -0.11
C ALA A 82 -3.13 4.09 0.22
N ALA A 83 -1.96 3.54 0.51
CA ALA A 83 -1.80 2.12 0.84
C ALA A 83 -2.58 1.73 2.11
N ILE A 84 -2.53 2.58 3.13
CA ILE A 84 -3.26 2.38 4.38
C ILE A 84 -4.77 2.53 4.13
N GLY A 85 -5.17 3.53 3.34
CA GLY A 85 -6.55 3.77 2.94
C GLY A 85 -7.15 2.56 2.21
N GLU A 86 -6.45 2.01 1.23
CA GLU A 86 -6.90 0.82 0.49
C GLU A 86 -7.04 -0.40 1.40
N ALA A 87 -6.15 -0.59 2.37
CA ALA A 87 -6.29 -1.66 3.35
C ALA A 87 -7.57 -1.51 4.20
N VAL A 88 -7.93 -0.28 4.57
CA VAL A 88 -9.17 0.02 5.31
C VAL A 88 -10.40 -0.24 4.43
N PHE A 89 -10.38 0.20 3.16
CA PHE A 89 -11.49 0.01 2.23
C PHE A 89 -11.66 -1.47 1.84
N ALA A 90 -10.59 -2.23 1.65
CA ALA A 90 -10.66 -3.67 1.41
C ALA A 90 -11.33 -4.41 2.58
N ARG A 91 -11.01 -4.02 3.83
CA ARG A 91 -11.70 -4.57 5.02
C ARG A 91 -13.17 -4.15 5.07
N ALA A 92 -13.48 -2.91 4.71
CA ALA A 92 -14.87 -2.46 4.62
C ALA A 92 -15.64 -3.28 3.58
N LEU A 93 -15.07 -3.49 2.38
CA LEU A 93 -15.69 -4.34 1.35
C LEU A 93 -15.89 -5.78 1.83
N SER A 94 -14.96 -6.34 2.60
CA SER A 94 -15.12 -7.69 3.16
C SER A 94 -16.36 -7.83 4.05
N SER A 95 -16.79 -6.74 4.69
CA SER A 95 -17.98 -6.69 5.54
C SER A 95 -19.32 -6.68 4.78
N HIS A 96 -19.29 -6.46 3.47
CA HIS A 96 -20.47 -6.44 2.60
C HIS A 96 -20.73 -7.82 1.94
N GLY A 97 -20.86 -8.88 2.76
CA GLY A 97 -21.06 -10.24 2.29
C GLY A 97 -22.27 -10.40 1.37
N GLU A 98 -23.45 -9.87 1.77
CA GLU A 98 -24.68 -9.92 0.99
C GLU A 98 -24.52 -9.26 -0.40
N LEU A 99 -23.91 -8.08 -0.45
CA LEU A 99 -23.64 -7.37 -1.71
C LEU A 99 -22.73 -8.18 -2.63
N ARG A 100 -21.72 -8.86 -2.07
CA ARG A 100 -20.81 -9.73 -2.85
C ARG A 100 -21.53 -10.98 -3.37
N GLU A 101 -22.43 -11.56 -2.55
CA GLU A 101 -23.28 -12.69 -2.99
C GLU A 101 -24.22 -12.25 -4.11
N ASP A 102 -24.83 -11.09 -4.02
CA ASP A 102 -25.71 -10.57 -5.06
C ASP A 102 -24.94 -10.30 -6.36
N ALA A 103 -23.73 -9.73 -6.28
CA ALA A 103 -22.86 -9.56 -7.43
C ALA A 103 -22.52 -10.89 -8.13
N GLN A 104 -22.34 -11.98 -7.37
CA GLN A 104 -22.15 -13.30 -7.93
C GLN A 104 -23.41 -13.86 -8.58
N LYS A 105 -24.60 -13.68 -7.97
CA LYS A 105 -25.89 -14.08 -8.54
C LYS A 105 -26.21 -13.35 -9.85
N GLU A 106 -25.88 -12.06 -9.93
CA GLU A 106 -26.01 -11.25 -11.14
C GLU A 106 -24.97 -11.60 -12.21
N GLY A 107 -23.95 -12.39 -11.88
CA GLY A 107 -22.96 -12.88 -12.84
C GLY A 107 -22.08 -11.79 -13.42
N LEU A 108 -21.56 -10.88 -12.58
CA LEU A 108 -20.63 -9.84 -13.05
C LEU A 108 -19.44 -10.48 -13.76
N ALA A 109 -19.21 -10.10 -15.01
CA ALA A 109 -18.18 -10.70 -15.85
C ALA A 109 -16.76 -10.34 -15.37
N GLY A 110 -15.86 -11.31 -15.44
CA GLY A 110 -14.46 -11.13 -15.07
C GLY A 110 -13.65 -12.41 -15.26
N PRO A 111 -12.32 -12.34 -15.09
CA PRO A 111 -11.45 -13.51 -15.08
C PRO A 111 -11.74 -14.46 -13.91
N ASN A 112 -11.20 -15.68 -13.98
CA ASN A 112 -11.47 -16.77 -13.05
C ASN A 112 -10.44 -16.91 -11.92
N LYS A 113 -9.66 -15.88 -11.64
CA LYS A 113 -8.59 -15.81 -10.63
C LYS A 113 -7.41 -16.77 -10.84
N THR A 114 -7.24 -17.36 -12.00
CA THR A 114 -6.09 -18.24 -12.29
C THR A 114 -5.00 -17.45 -12.99
N ILE A 115 -3.76 -17.55 -12.49
CA ILE A 115 -2.57 -16.96 -13.10
C ILE A 115 -1.93 -18.02 -14.01
N ASP A 116 -1.87 -17.73 -15.31
CA ASP A 116 -1.07 -18.50 -16.25
C ASP A 116 0.36 -17.96 -16.26
N LEU A 117 1.29 -18.78 -15.80
CA LEU A 117 2.71 -18.44 -15.80
C LEU A 117 3.38 -18.60 -17.19
N ALA A 118 2.64 -19.11 -18.19
CA ALA A 118 3.14 -19.27 -19.55
C ALA A 118 4.51 -20.02 -19.63
N GLY A 119 4.74 -20.96 -18.72
CA GLY A 119 5.97 -21.73 -18.61
C GLY A 119 7.07 -21.07 -17.76
N GLU A 120 6.82 -19.93 -17.14
CA GLU A 120 7.71 -19.34 -16.14
C GLU A 120 7.81 -20.25 -14.89
N ASP A 121 8.95 -20.18 -14.20
CA ASP A 121 9.17 -20.94 -12.96
C ASP A 121 8.25 -20.41 -11.83
N LYS A 122 7.42 -21.31 -11.27
CA LYS A 122 6.53 -21.00 -10.13
C LYS A 122 7.32 -20.43 -8.95
N ALA A 123 8.49 -20.98 -8.63
CA ALA A 123 9.31 -20.50 -7.52
C ALA A 123 9.83 -19.07 -7.77
N ALA A 124 10.17 -18.72 -9.00
CA ALA A 124 10.57 -17.37 -9.38
C ALA A 124 9.41 -16.38 -9.20
N PHE A 125 8.19 -16.75 -9.58
CA PHE A 125 7.03 -15.89 -9.36
C PHE A 125 6.64 -15.74 -7.88
N VAL A 126 6.78 -16.79 -7.07
CA VAL A 126 6.63 -16.72 -5.61
C VAL A 126 7.64 -15.73 -5.00
N GLU A 127 8.87 -15.71 -5.52
CA GLU A 127 9.87 -14.71 -5.11
C GLU A 127 9.49 -13.29 -5.56
N ASP A 128 8.87 -13.13 -6.73
CA ASP A 128 8.32 -11.84 -7.17
C ASP A 128 7.22 -11.35 -6.21
N VAL A 129 6.34 -12.24 -5.75
CA VAL A 129 5.31 -11.91 -4.74
C VAL A 129 5.95 -11.48 -3.43
N ARG A 130 7.02 -12.12 -2.97
CA ARG A 130 7.78 -11.72 -1.79
C ARG A 130 8.30 -10.29 -1.92
N LYS A 131 8.92 -9.98 -3.06
CA LYS A 131 9.45 -8.63 -3.35
C LYS A 131 8.35 -7.58 -3.41
N ALA A 132 7.22 -7.89 -4.06
CA ALA A 132 6.06 -7.00 -4.12
C ALA A 132 5.48 -6.71 -2.73
N LEU A 133 5.36 -7.74 -1.88
CA LEU A 133 4.90 -7.61 -0.51
C LEU A 133 5.85 -6.71 0.32
N PHE A 134 7.16 -6.94 0.21
CA PHE A 134 8.15 -6.16 0.95
C PHE A 134 8.18 -4.69 0.48
N ALA A 135 8.19 -4.44 -0.82
CA ALA A 135 8.15 -3.09 -1.39
C ALA A 135 6.89 -2.32 -0.95
N SER A 136 5.72 -2.96 -1.02
CA SER A 136 4.45 -2.36 -0.58
C SER A 136 4.43 -2.11 0.93
N LYS A 137 5.01 -3.00 1.73
CA LYS A 137 5.18 -2.82 3.17
C LYS A 137 6.03 -1.59 3.49
N VAL A 138 7.17 -1.42 2.79
CA VAL A 138 8.05 -0.24 2.96
C VAL A 138 7.31 1.04 2.59
N VAL A 139 6.55 1.06 1.49
CA VAL A 139 5.74 2.22 1.11
C VAL A 139 4.68 2.55 2.15
N ALA A 140 3.98 1.55 2.70
CA ALA A 140 2.99 1.77 3.76
C ALA A 140 3.62 2.38 5.02
N TYR A 141 4.81 1.90 5.43
CA TYR A 141 5.57 2.54 6.53
C TYR A 141 6.00 3.97 6.18
N ALA A 142 6.48 4.21 4.96
CA ALA A 142 6.84 5.55 4.52
C ALA A 142 5.65 6.52 4.60
N GLN A 143 4.48 6.11 4.13
CA GLN A 143 3.25 6.91 4.20
C GLN A 143 2.85 7.22 5.66
N GLY A 144 2.82 6.22 6.53
CA GLY A 144 2.45 6.40 7.92
C GLY A 144 3.45 7.28 8.70
N LEU A 145 4.76 7.14 8.44
CA LEU A 145 5.78 7.99 9.04
C LEU A 145 5.70 9.44 8.53
N ASN A 146 5.41 9.63 7.24
CA ASN A 146 5.17 10.97 6.69
C ASN A 146 3.91 11.61 7.30
N GLU A 147 2.83 10.86 7.49
CA GLU A 147 1.63 11.35 8.17
C GLU A 147 1.94 11.82 9.61
N ILE A 148 2.78 11.07 10.36
CA ILE A 148 3.22 11.48 11.70
C ILE A 148 4.00 12.80 11.63
N GLN A 149 4.86 13.00 10.61
CA GLN A 149 5.59 14.26 10.43
C GLN A 149 4.64 15.41 10.07
N ASP A 150 3.69 15.18 9.17
CA ASP A 150 2.71 16.19 8.77
C ASP A 150 1.83 16.60 9.95
N GLY A 151 1.35 15.64 10.74
CA GLY A 151 0.61 15.91 11.98
C GLY A 151 1.47 16.62 13.02
N ALA A 152 2.73 16.24 13.19
CA ALA A 152 3.65 16.92 14.10
C ALA A 152 3.83 18.40 13.71
N LYS A 153 3.95 18.68 12.41
CA LYS A 153 4.04 20.05 11.88
C LYS A 153 2.74 20.83 12.09
N GLU A 154 1.59 20.23 11.78
CA GLU A 154 0.27 20.85 11.88
C GLU A 154 -0.06 21.23 13.33
N TYR A 155 0.21 20.33 14.27
CA TYR A 155 -0.15 20.51 15.68
C TYR A 155 0.99 21.03 16.56
N GLY A 156 2.17 21.30 15.99
CA GLY A 156 3.32 21.82 16.73
C GLY A 156 3.94 20.80 17.71
N TRP A 157 3.90 19.51 17.38
CA TRP A 157 4.48 18.45 18.21
C TRP A 157 5.94 18.21 17.87
N ASP A 158 6.77 17.96 18.89
CA ASP A 158 8.14 17.52 18.74
C ASP A 158 8.19 15.98 18.72
N ILE A 159 8.18 15.38 17.53
CA ILE A 159 8.18 13.92 17.36
C ILE A 159 9.46 13.46 16.69
N ASN A 160 10.16 12.54 17.33
CA ASN A 160 11.35 11.88 16.80
C ASN A 160 10.97 10.53 16.18
N LEU A 161 10.99 10.43 14.84
CA LEU A 161 10.62 9.22 14.13
C LEU A 161 11.54 8.02 14.40
N SER A 162 12.82 8.24 14.69
CA SER A 162 13.73 7.18 15.12
C SER A 162 13.26 6.53 16.42
N GLU A 163 12.81 7.34 17.38
CA GLU A 163 12.26 6.84 18.64
C GLU A 163 10.90 6.15 18.43
N VAL A 164 10.04 6.67 17.56
CA VAL A 164 8.78 6.02 17.19
C VAL A 164 9.04 4.62 16.63
N ALA A 165 9.94 4.48 15.67
CA ALA A 165 10.30 3.18 15.10
C ALA A 165 10.91 2.24 16.17
N ARG A 166 11.76 2.78 17.05
CA ARG A 166 12.41 2.03 18.11
C ARG A 166 11.42 1.41 19.09
N ILE A 167 10.39 2.15 19.52
CA ILE A 167 9.38 1.61 20.45
C ILE A 167 8.46 0.57 19.81
N TRP A 168 8.27 0.61 18.47
CA TRP A 168 7.44 -0.36 17.77
C TRP A 168 8.08 -1.75 17.60
N ARG A 169 9.36 -1.90 17.91
CA ARG A 169 10.07 -3.20 17.85
C ARG A 169 9.52 -4.25 18.81
N GLY A 170 8.83 -3.84 19.86
CA GLY A 170 8.25 -4.74 20.84
C GLY A 170 6.91 -4.23 21.38
N GLY A 171 6.12 -5.15 21.96
CA GLY A 171 4.86 -4.81 22.61
C GLY A 171 3.70 -4.41 21.68
N CYS A 172 3.87 -4.48 20.36
CA CYS A 172 2.82 -4.16 19.40
C CYS A 172 2.66 -5.23 18.31
N ILE A 173 1.56 -5.17 17.57
CA ILE A 173 1.23 -6.13 16.51
C ILE A 173 2.15 -5.99 15.30
N ILE A 174 2.64 -4.79 15.02
CA ILE A 174 3.53 -4.50 13.88
C ILE A 174 5.01 -4.77 14.17
N ARG A 175 5.34 -5.35 15.31
CA ARG A 175 6.74 -5.63 15.68
C ARG A 175 7.46 -6.43 14.58
N ALA A 176 8.58 -5.90 14.14
CA ALA A 176 9.43 -6.44 13.09
C ALA A 176 10.87 -5.98 13.38
N GLN A 177 11.67 -6.83 14.00
CA GLN A 177 12.97 -6.41 14.54
C GLN A 177 13.84 -5.80 13.44
N PHE A 178 14.05 -6.55 12.36
CA PHE A 178 14.95 -6.14 11.30
C PHE A 178 14.49 -4.83 10.60
N LEU A 179 13.24 -4.77 10.17
CA LEU A 179 12.72 -3.60 9.44
C LEU A 179 12.70 -2.34 10.31
N LEU A 180 12.23 -2.46 11.56
CA LEU A 180 12.13 -1.31 12.45
C LEU A 180 13.51 -0.84 12.96
N ASP A 181 14.51 -1.72 13.05
CA ASP A 181 15.89 -1.32 13.28
C ASP A 181 16.42 -0.47 12.12
N ARG A 182 16.16 -0.88 10.88
CA ARG A 182 16.53 -0.10 9.68
C ARG A 182 15.82 1.25 9.60
N ILE A 183 14.53 1.30 9.94
CA ILE A 183 13.79 2.57 10.02
C ILE A 183 14.34 3.46 11.13
N THR A 184 14.65 2.88 12.30
CA THR A 184 15.29 3.61 13.40
C THR A 184 16.61 4.24 12.97
N GLU A 185 17.45 3.49 12.24
CA GLU A 185 18.72 3.99 11.70
C GLU A 185 18.53 5.08 10.66
N ALA A 186 17.56 4.92 9.73
CA ALA A 186 17.28 5.88 8.68
C ALA A 186 16.90 7.27 9.21
N PHE A 187 16.17 7.33 10.32
CA PHE A 187 15.74 8.59 10.94
C PHE A 187 16.64 9.05 12.10
N ARG A 188 17.79 8.40 12.33
CA ARG A 188 18.74 8.79 13.39
C ARG A 188 19.61 9.96 12.92
N GLY A 189 19.83 10.93 13.80
CA GLY A 189 20.73 12.06 13.59
C GLY A 189 20.01 13.37 13.27
N ASP A 190 20.80 14.39 12.93
CA ASP A 190 20.29 15.76 12.82
C ASP A 190 19.65 16.10 11.46
N ASN A 191 19.86 15.26 10.44
CA ASN A 191 19.35 15.45 9.08
C ASN A 191 18.63 14.19 8.58
N PRO A 192 17.50 13.80 9.17
CA PRO A 192 16.75 12.64 8.71
C PRO A 192 16.17 12.89 7.32
N PRO A 193 15.96 11.84 6.51
CA PRO A 193 15.36 11.99 5.19
C PRO A 193 13.91 12.48 5.30
N ALA A 194 13.46 13.26 4.32
CA ALA A 194 12.09 13.75 4.26
C ALA A 194 11.05 12.62 4.07
N SER A 195 11.47 11.48 3.57
CA SER A 195 10.69 10.23 3.49
C SER A 195 11.61 9.04 3.66
N LEU A 196 11.11 7.96 4.26
CA LEU A 196 11.81 6.68 4.35
C LEU A 196 12.33 6.18 2.99
N LEU A 197 11.60 6.49 1.91
CA LEU A 197 11.96 6.08 0.54
C LEU A 197 13.21 6.78 -0.01
N PHE A 198 13.72 7.82 0.66
CA PHE A 198 14.95 8.54 0.29
C PHE A 198 16.17 8.06 1.10
N ASP A 199 15.98 7.15 2.03
CA ASP A 199 17.11 6.48 2.69
C ASP A 199 17.78 5.52 1.70
N PRO A 200 19.12 5.50 1.60
CA PRO A 200 19.85 4.70 0.59
C PRO A 200 19.57 3.19 0.65
N TYR A 201 19.31 2.64 1.83
CA TYR A 201 18.97 1.24 1.98
C TYR A 201 17.59 0.93 1.37
N PHE A 202 16.58 1.74 1.68
CA PHE A 202 15.22 1.56 1.19
C PHE A 202 15.09 1.90 -0.29
N GLU A 203 15.77 2.95 -0.77
CA GLU A 203 15.86 3.30 -2.18
C GLU A 203 16.38 2.13 -3.01
N LYS A 204 17.48 1.51 -2.58
CA LYS A 204 18.07 0.34 -3.25
C LYS A 204 17.09 -0.82 -3.32
N ILE A 205 16.48 -1.21 -2.19
CA ILE A 205 15.57 -2.36 -2.14
C ILE A 205 14.33 -2.15 -3.00
N ILE A 206 13.74 -0.97 -2.94
CA ILE A 206 12.59 -0.63 -3.79
C ILE A 206 13.00 -0.66 -5.26
N GLY A 207 14.16 -0.12 -5.59
CA GLY A 207 14.70 -0.15 -6.96
C GLY A 207 14.88 -1.58 -7.49
N GLU A 208 15.44 -2.47 -6.70
CA GLU A 208 15.64 -3.89 -7.04
C GLU A 208 14.33 -4.70 -7.09
N SER A 209 13.25 -4.19 -6.50
CA SER A 209 11.95 -4.85 -6.49
C SER A 209 11.01 -4.41 -7.63
N GLN A 210 11.33 -3.35 -8.37
CA GLN A 210 10.43 -2.71 -9.34
C GLN A 210 9.83 -3.67 -10.37
N ASP A 211 10.67 -4.47 -11.03
CA ASP A 211 10.22 -5.34 -12.10
C ASP A 211 9.34 -6.48 -11.56
N ALA A 212 9.73 -7.06 -10.44
CA ALA A 212 8.97 -8.08 -9.74
C ALA A 212 7.59 -7.55 -9.30
N TRP A 213 7.58 -6.41 -8.67
CA TRP A 213 6.34 -5.76 -8.18
C TRP A 213 5.34 -5.48 -9.32
N ARG A 214 5.83 -4.95 -10.44
CA ARG A 214 5.00 -4.70 -11.63
C ARG A 214 4.47 -5.99 -12.24
N ARG A 215 5.32 -7.04 -12.39
CA ARG A 215 4.87 -8.35 -12.89
C ARG A 215 3.74 -8.92 -12.04
N VAL A 216 3.88 -8.88 -10.72
CA VAL A 216 2.84 -9.39 -9.81
C VAL A 216 1.51 -8.66 -10.00
N ILE A 217 1.52 -7.30 -10.06
CA ILE A 217 0.30 -6.52 -10.27
C ILE A 217 -0.32 -6.82 -11.64
N VAL A 218 0.48 -6.86 -12.70
CA VAL A 218 -0.01 -7.19 -14.05
C VAL A 218 -0.69 -8.55 -14.08
N ARG A 219 -0.03 -9.59 -13.55
CA ARG A 219 -0.61 -10.94 -13.48
C ARG A 219 -1.89 -11.00 -12.62
N ALA A 220 -1.92 -10.28 -11.50
CA ALA A 220 -3.09 -10.21 -10.65
C ALA A 220 -4.27 -9.54 -11.37
N VAL A 221 -4.04 -8.42 -12.06
CA VAL A 221 -5.07 -7.71 -12.84
C VAL A 221 -5.60 -8.58 -13.97
N GLU A 222 -4.74 -9.24 -14.75
CA GLU A 222 -5.12 -10.16 -15.82
C GLU A 222 -5.95 -11.35 -15.30
N ALA A 223 -5.65 -11.83 -14.10
CA ALA A 223 -6.38 -12.91 -13.45
C ALA A 223 -7.64 -12.47 -12.69
N GLY A 224 -7.88 -11.16 -12.54
CA GLY A 224 -8.99 -10.62 -11.74
C GLY A 224 -8.81 -10.82 -10.23
N ILE A 225 -7.57 -10.89 -9.75
CA ILE A 225 -7.23 -10.95 -8.33
C ILE A 225 -7.05 -9.51 -7.83
N PRO A 226 -7.86 -9.04 -6.87
CA PRO A 226 -7.74 -7.68 -6.37
C PRO A 226 -6.48 -7.49 -5.53
N THR A 227 -5.68 -6.48 -5.88
CA THR A 227 -4.46 -6.11 -5.17
C THR A 227 -4.43 -4.61 -4.85
N PRO A 228 -5.44 -4.08 -4.11
CA PRO A 228 -5.57 -2.65 -3.88
C PRO A 228 -4.35 -2.05 -3.20
N VAL A 229 -3.74 -2.70 -2.21
CA VAL A 229 -2.57 -2.18 -1.50
C VAL A 229 -1.30 -2.27 -2.33
N PHE A 230 -1.05 -3.39 -3.03
CA PHE A 230 0.10 -3.48 -3.94
C PHE A 230 0.02 -2.43 -5.04
N SER A 231 -1.16 -2.26 -5.63
CA SER A 231 -1.40 -1.33 -6.74
C SER A 231 -1.30 0.13 -6.29
N SER A 232 -1.92 0.52 -5.18
CA SER A 232 -1.86 1.89 -4.67
C SER A 232 -0.47 2.27 -4.15
N SER A 233 0.25 1.32 -3.56
CA SER A 233 1.64 1.52 -3.15
C SER A 233 2.55 1.80 -4.35
N LEU A 234 2.40 1.04 -5.45
CA LEU A 234 3.16 1.27 -6.67
C LEU A 234 2.77 2.61 -7.33
N ALA A 235 1.47 2.92 -7.39
CA ALA A 235 0.99 4.19 -7.93
C ALA A 235 1.51 5.40 -7.13
N TYR A 236 1.55 5.29 -5.79
CA TYR A 236 2.17 6.31 -4.93
C TYR A 236 3.66 6.48 -5.25
N TYR A 237 4.40 5.38 -5.33
CA TYR A 237 5.82 5.41 -5.65
C TYR A 237 6.08 6.05 -7.03
N ASP A 238 5.32 5.68 -8.05
CA ASP A 238 5.43 6.25 -9.40
C ASP A 238 5.04 7.72 -9.43
N GLY A 239 4.01 8.12 -8.68
CA GLY A 239 3.63 9.52 -8.49
C GLY A 239 4.74 10.35 -7.84
N LEU A 240 5.32 9.82 -6.74
CA LEU A 240 6.38 10.49 -5.98
C LEU A 240 7.63 10.78 -6.83
N ARG A 241 8.03 9.84 -7.70
CA ARG A 241 9.19 9.98 -8.59
C ARG A 241 8.91 10.74 -9.88
N SER A 242 7.67 11.15 -10.11
CA SER A 242 7.28 11.88 -11.32
C SER A 242 7.57 13.36 -11.19
N LYS A 243 8.37 13.90 -12.12
CA LYS A 243 8.71 15.34 -12.16
C LYS A 243 7.47 16.22 -12.30
N ARG A 244 6.44 15.74 -13.01
CA ARG A 244 5.20 16.47 -13.24
C ARG A 244 4.01 15.51 -13.22
N LEU A 245 3.01 15.85 -12.42
CA LEU A 245 1.76 15.07 -12.31
C LEU A 245 0.69 15.60 -13.26
N PRO A 246 -0.28 14.76 -13.68
CA PRO A 246 -1.38 15.16 -14.55
C PRO A 246 -2.37 16.11 -13.86
N THR A 247 -2.26 16.32 -12.56
CA THR A 247 -3.07 17.25 -11.75
C THR A 247 -2.98 18.70 -12.21
N ALA A 248 -2.01 19.04 -13.05
CA ALA A 248 -1.98 20.35 -13.75
C ALA A 248 -3.27 20.56 -14.59
N LEU A 249 -3.80 19.52 -15.24
CA LEU A 249 -5.08 19.60 -15.94
C LEU A 249 -6.24 19.85 -14.97
N THR A 250 -6.26 19.12 -13.84
CA THR A 250 -7.29 19.32 -12.81
C THR A 250 -7.26 20.74 -12.26
N GLN A 251 -6.09 21.31 -12.00
CA GLN A 251 -5.97 22.68 -11.52
C GLN A 251 -6.42 23.68 -12.59
N SER A 252 -6.12 23.42 -13.85
CA SER A 252 -6.60 24.26 -14.97
C SER A 252 -8.14 24.22 -15.11
N GLN A 253 -8.76 23.05 -14.89
CA GLN A 253 -10.23 22.92 -14.85
C GLN A 253 -10.82 23.71 -13.67
N ARG A 254 -10.21 23.63 -12.49
CA ARG A 254 -10.64 24.38 -11.31
C ARG A 254 -10.57 25.89 -11.56
N ASP A 255 -9.54 26.36 -12.22
CA ASP A 255 -9.42 27.75 -12.63
C ASP A 255 -10.51 28.15 -13.63
N PHE A 256 -10.78 27.28 -14.60
CA PHE A 256 -11.82 27.51 -15.63
C PHE A 256 -13.22 27.71 -15.02
N PHE A 257 -13.67 26.79 -14.16
CA PHE A 257 -15.04 26.82 -13.66
C PHE A 257 -15.23 27.63 -12.37
N GLY A 258 -14.16 27.94 -11.65
CA GLY A 258 -14.29 28.55 -10.32
C GLY A 258 -13.24 29.58 -9.99
N ALA A 259 -12.42 30.03 -10.92
CA ALA A 259 -11.33 30.99 -10.70
C ALA A 259 -10.42 30.60 -9.50
N HIS A 260 -10.15 29.29 -9.36
CA HIS A 260 -9.35 28.77 -8.23
C HIS A 260 -7.87 29.02 -8.36
N THR A 261 -7.46 29.80 -9.35
CA THR A 261 -6.10 30.23 -9.60
C THR A 261 -5.10 29.10 -9.85
N TYR A 262 -3.93 29.40 -10.34
CA TYR A 262 -2.84 28.44 -10.56
C TYR A 262 -1.48 29.10 -10.47
N GLY A 263 -0.46 28.31 -10.06
CA GLY A 263 0.93 28.67 -10.21
C GLY A 263 1.46 28.27 -11.57
N ARG A 264 2.45 28.99 -12.07
CA ARG A 264 3.15 28.67 -13.33
C ARG A 264 4.50 28.04 -13.07
N VAL A 265 4.96 27.19 -13.99
CA VAL A 265 6.29 26.53 -13.90
C VAL A 265 7.44 27.43 -14.39
N ASP A 266 7.13 28.48 -15.12
CA ASP A 266 8.09 29.35 -15.82
C ASP A 266 8.26 30.72 -15.16
N LYS A 267 7.39 31.11 -14.24
CA LYS A 267 7.49 32.33 -13.44
C LYS A 267 6.81 32.21 -12.08
N PRO A 268 7.28 32.91 -11.04
CA PRO A 268 6.62 32.96 -9.76
C PRO A 268 5.30 33.74 -9.83
N GLY A 269 4.41 33.53 -8.83
CA GLY A 269 3.14 34.21 -8.72
C GLY A 269 1.95 33.25 -8.79
N VAL A 270 0.78 33.81 -8.57
CA VAL A 270 -0.52 33.13 -8.63
C VAL A 270 -1.34 33.81 -9.71
N PHE A 271 -1.94 33.04 -10.58
CA PHE A 271 -2.58 33.53 -11.81
C PHE A 271 -3.99 32.99 -11.98
N HIS A 272 -4.79 33.74 -12.73
CA HIS A 272 -6.11 33.35 -13.21
C HIS A 272 -6.22 33.69 -14.69
N THR A 273 -6.81 32.82 -15.47
CA THR A 273 -7.16 33.09 -16.88
C THR A 273 -8.61 33.57 -16.97
N LEU A 274 -8.85 34.71 -17.60
CA LEU A 274 -10.20 35.25 -17.82
C LEU A 274 -10.89 34.47 -18.96
N TRP A 275 -11.33 33.26 -18.66
CA TRP A 275 -11.80 32.26 -19.63
C TRP A 275 -13.00 32.71 -20.48
N ALA A 276 -13.81 33.67 -19.97
CA ALA A 276 -14.98 34.20 -20.66
C ALA A 276 -14.64 35.40 -21.57
N GLU A 277 -13.43 35.95 -21.47
CA GLU A 277 -13.02 37.09 -22.31
C GLU A 277 -12.40 36.66 -23.61
N GLU A 278 -12.50 37.50 -24.63
CA GLU A 278 -11.86 37.27 -25.89
C GLU A 278 -10.33 37.26 -25.70
N GLY A 279 -9.67 36.28 -26.29
CA GLY A 279 -8.23 36.06 -26.13
C GLY A 279 -7.82 35.43 -24.80
N LYS A 280 -8.73 35.23 -23.88
CA LYS A 280 -8.50 34.58 -22.57
C LYS A 280 -7.24 35.11 -21.86
N PRO A 281 -7.19 36.43 -21.54
CA PRO A 281 -6.00 37.00 -20.95
C PRO A 281 -5.74 36.44 -19.56
N GLU A 282 -4.45 36.33 -19.19
CA GLU A 282 -4.01 35.94 -17.87
C GLU A 282 -3.84 37.20 -17.01
N ILE A 283 -4.28 37.15 -15.78
CA ILE A 283 -4.06 38.15 -14.75
C ILE A 283 -3.32 37.55 -13.57
N GLU A 284 -2.57 38.36 -12.84
CA GLU A 284 -2.02 38.00 -11.54
C GLU A 284 -3.12 38.19 -10.48
N ALA A 285 -3.32 37.17 -9.62
CA ALA A 285 -4.40 37.10 -8.64
C ALA A 285 -3.94 37.51 -7.24
#